data_1e33b8d14f7a08b931afb5350498fd5e
#
_entry.id   1e33b8d14f7a08b931afb5350498fd5e
#
_cell.length_a   1.000
_cell.length_b   1.000
_cell.length_c   1.000
_cell.angle_alpha   90.00
_cell.angle_beta   90.00
_cell.angle_gamma   90.00
#
_symmetry.space_group_name_H-M   'P 1'
#
loop_
_entity.id
_entity.type
_entity.pdbx_description
1 polymer ?
#
loop_
_entity_poly.entity_id
_entity_poly.type
_entity_poly.pdbx_seq_one_letter_code
_entity_poly.pdbx_strand_id
1 'polypeptide(L)'
;MPRFRVVGGVHGSPSRSWPNGINLPRFDTANVYSAGRSEEITGQALNDFVPRDEVVLATKVFMPMRKGPNGSGLSRKAIFAEVDNSLRRLQTDYIDLYQIHRWDYSTPVEETLEALHDVVKAGKVRYIGASSMHSWQFAKALYLADLHGWTRFVSMQDHYNLLYREEEREMLPLCADQGIGVIPWSPLARGKLTRPWDESTTRKETDEFGKTLYRDEDRVIVERVLETAGKRGVSPAQVALAWMLRNPVVTSPIVGVTKPGHLSDAIAAADLELDDAEAAYLEEPYEPHTIAGFQ
;
A
#
# COMPACT_ATOMS: atom_id res chain seq x y z
N MET A 1 20.18 -4.21 2.19
CA MET A 1 19.39 -5.44 2.43
C MET A 1 18.05 -5.26 1.77
N PRO A 2 17.56 -6.19 0.94
CA PRO A 2 16.24 -6.10 0.37
C PRO A 2 15.19 -6.18 1.49
N ARG A 3 14.20 -5.30 1.43
CA ARG A 3 13.15 -5.20 2.45
C ARG A 3 11.96 -6.03 1.98
N PHE A 4 11.63 -7.06 2.73
CA PHE A 4 10.35 -7.75 2.57
C PHE A 4 9.24 -6.83 3.10
N ARG A 5 8.18 -6.67 2.31
CA ARG A 5 6.92 -6.08 2.78
C ARG A 5 5.93 -7.23 2.92
N VAL A 6 5.74 -7.68 4.15
CA VAL A 6 4.67 -8.60 4.49
C VAL A 6 3.45 -7.77 4.82
N VAL A 7 2.39 -7.98 4.08
CA VAL A 7 1.07 -7.47 4.42
C VAL A 7 0.38 -8.61 5.14
N GLY A 8 0.52 -8.64 6.48
CA GLY A 8 -0.15 -9.65 7.29
C GLY A 8 -1.66 -9.45 7.26
N GLY A 9 -2.39 -10.44 6.75
CA GLY A 9 -3.80 -10.57 7.06
C GLY A 9 -3.92 -10.98 8.53
N VAL A 10 -4.55 -10.14 9.37
CA VAL A 10 -4.67 -10.40 10.80
C VAL A 10 -5.93 -11.18 11.07
N HIS A 11 -5.84 -12.27 11.83
CA HIS A 11 -6.99 -12.99 12.37
C HIS A 11 -7.68 -12.14 13.44
N GLY A 12 -8.97 -11.88 13.28
CA GLY A 12 -9.77 -11.37 14.38
C GLY A 12 -10.75 -10.25 14.04
N SER A 13 -11.72 -10.48 13.25
CA SER A 13 -13.06 -9.92 13.23
C SER A 13 -13.75 -10.29 11.91
N PRO A 14 -15.00 -10.79 11.91
CA PRO A 14 -15.69 -11.20 10.68
C PRO A 14 -16.01 -10.05 9.73
N SER A 15 -15.79 -8.79 10.13
CA SER A 15 -16.15 -7.60 9.37
C SER A 15 -15.03 -7.01 8.50
N ARG A 16 -13.80 -7.57 8.55
CA ARG A 16 -12.62 -7.04 7.84
C ARG A 16 -12.03 -7.99 6.78
N SER A 17 -12.82 -8.89 6.28
CA SER A 17 -12.43 -9.75 5.17
C SER A 17 -12.70 -9.07 3.83
N TRP A 18 -11.88 -9.38 2.81
CA TRP A 18 -12.26 -9.17 1.41
C TRP A 18 -13.68 -9.72 1.20
N PRO A 19 -14.43 -9.30 0.16
CA PRO A 19 -15.84 -9.65 -0.03
C PRO A 19 -16.20 -11.13 0.14
N ASN A 20 -15.21 -12.02 0.21
CA ASN A 20 -15.38 -13.47 0.37
C ASN A 20 -14.84 -14.05 1.69
N GLY A 21 -14.51 -13.23 2.69
CA GLY A 21 -14.14 -13.72 4.04
C GLY A 21 -12.77 -14.41 4.17
N ILE A 22 -11.88 -14.30 3.18
CA ILE A 22 -10.62 -15.04 3.15
C ILE A 22 -9.49 -14.20 3.75
N ASN A 23 -8.94 -14.63 4.90
CA ASN A 23 -7.74 -14.08 5.54
C ASN A 23 -6.48 -14.75 4.98
N LEU A 24 -6.09 -14.43 3.75
CA LEU A 24 -4.83 -14.89 3.18
C LEU A 24 -3.70 -13.90 3.45
N PRO A 25 -2.48 -14.38 3.78
CA PRO A 25 -1.29 -13.52 3.88
C PRO A 25 -1.03 -12.84 2.53
N ARG A 26 -0.72 -11.53 2.60
CA ARG A 26 -0.46 -10.73 1.40
C ARG A 26 0.98 -10.30 1.36
N PHE A 27 1.59 -10.42 0.20
CA PHE A 27 2.95 -9.96 -0.07
C PHE A 27 2.88 -8.87 -1.15
N ASP A 28 3.34 -7.67 -0.80
CA ASP A 28 3.36 -6.52 -1.70
C ASP A 28 4.79 -6.17 -2.10
N THR A 29 5.03 -6.15 -3.39
CA THR A 29 6.29 -5.73 -3.99
C THR A 29 6.05 -4.76 -5.16
N ALA A 30 7.07 -4.45 -5.95
CA ALA A 30 6.98 -3.73 -7.21
C ALA A 30 8.20 -4.08 -8.08
N ASN A 31 8.03 -4.00 -9.40
CA ASN A 31 9.12 -4.25 -10.34
C ASN A 31 10.35 -3.37 -10.07
N VAL A 32 10.13 -2.10 -9.70
CA VAL A 32 11.22 -1.13 -9.46
C VAL A 32 11.97 -1.34 -8.13
N TYR A 33 11.38 -2.05 -7.16
CA TYR A 33 12.02 -2.17 -5.85
C TYR A 33 13.35 -2.93 -5.95
N SER A 34 14.44 -2.19 -5.68
CA SER A 34 15.83 -2.69 -5.88
C SER A 34 16.06 -3.28 -7.28
N ALA A 35 15.51 -2.60 -8.31
CA ALA A 35 15.62 -2.98 -9.73
C ALA A 35 15.21 -4.45 -10.01
N GLY A 36 14.09 -4.88 -9.45
CA GLY A 36 13.54 -6.23 -9.62
C GLY A 36 13.96 -7.23 -8.54
N ARG A 37 15.00 -6.93 -7.76
CA ARG A 37 15.49 -7.86 -6.74
C ARG A 37 14.47 -8.20 -5.66
N SER A 38 13.57 -7.26 -5.35
CA SER A 38 12.47 -7.51 -4.40
C SER A 38 11.52 -8.60 -4.91
N GLU A 39 11.17 -8.58 -6.19
CA GLU A 39 10.34 -9.63 -6.80
C GLU A 39 11.05 -10.99 -6.81
N GLU A 40 12.34 -11.03 -7.17
CA GLU A 40 13.13 -12.29 -7.18
C GLU A 40 13.17 -12.95 -5.80
N ILE A 41 13.46 -12.16 -4.74
CA ILE A 41 13.51 -12.67 -3.37
C ILE A 41 12.13 -13.10 -2.88
N THR A 42 11.09 -12.32 -3.22
CA THR A 42 9.71 -12.67 -2.84
C THR A 42 9.28 -13.97 -3.52
N GLY A 43 9.52 -14.11 -4.82
CA GLY A 43 9.19 -15.32 -5.57
C GLY A 43 9.90 -16.55 -5.00
N GLN A 44 11.21 -16.47 -4.78
CA GLN A 44 11.97 -17.55 -4.16
C GLN A 44 11.44 -17.94 -2.78
N ALA A 45 11.19 -16.94 -1.90
CA ALA A 45 10.71 -17.19 -0.55
C ALA A 45 9.31 -17.84 -0.55
N LEU A 46 8.40 -17.39 -1.41
CA LEU A 46 7.07 -18.00 -1.51
C LEU A 46 7.17 -19.44 -1.99
N ASN A 47 7.97 -19.73 -3.01
CA ASN A 47 8.15 -21.10 -3.51
C ASN A 47 8.78 -22.03 -2.47
N ASP A 48 9.66 -21.50 -1.59
CA ASP A 48 10.33 -22.32 -0.58
C ASP A 48 9.46 -22.61 0.66
N PHE A 49 8.52 -21.70 1.01
CA PHE A 49 7.89 -21.73 2.32
C PHE A 49 6.36 -21.81 2.32
N VAL A 50 5.66 -21.49 1.22
CA VAL A 50 4.20 -21.36 1.25
C VAL A 50 3.57 -21.89 -0.05
N PRO A 51 2.48 -22.67 0.00
CA PRO A 51 1.70 -22.97 -1.19
C PRO A 51 1.20 -21.72 -1.90
N ARG A 52 1.35 -21.64 -3.22
CA ARG A 52 1.04 -20.44 -4.01
C ARG A 52 -0.42 -19.99 -3.89
N ASP A 53 -1.34 -20.90 -3.75
CA ASP A 53 -2.79 -20.70 -3.61
C ASP A 53 -3.22 -20.22 -2.21
N GLU A 54 -2.32 -20.28 -1.23
CA GLU A 54 -2.55 -19.79 0.14
C GLU A 54 -2.10 -18.34 0.36
N VAL A 55 -1.63 -17.64 -0.67
CA VAL A 55 -1.13 -16.27 -0.57
C VAL A 55 -1.71 -15.35 -1.63
N VAL A 56 -1.83 -14.07 -1.29
CA VAL A 56 -2.10 -13.00 -2.25
C VAL A 56 -0.79 -12.29 -2.58
N LEU A 57 -0.36 -12.41 -3.82
CA LEU A 57 0.87 -11.79 -4.32
C LEU A 57 0.54 -10.54 -5.13
N ALA A 58 1.01 -9.40 -4.66
CA ALA A 58 0.85 -8.11 -5.32
C ALA A 58 2.17 -7.56 -5.83
N THR A 59 2.16 -7.00 -7.04
CA THR A 59 3.27 -6.22 -7.58
C THR A 59 2.77 -5.03 -8.38
N LYS A 60 3.69 -4.17 -8.86
CA LYS A 60 3.34 -2.89 -9.48
C LYS A 60 4.16 -2.63 -10.74
N VAL A 61 3.59 -1.81 -11.64
CA VAL A 61 4.20 -1.32 -12.87
C VAL A 61 4.07 0.20 -12.96
N PHE A 62 4.98 0.85 -13.60
CA PHE A 62 5.07 2.27 -14.00
C PHE A 62 6.51 2.77 -14.00
N MET A 63 7.22 2.63 -12.86
CA MET A 63 8.54 3.23 -12.64
C MET A 63 9.59 2.66 -13.63
N PRO A 64 10.65 3.45 -13.97
CA PRO A 64 11.63 3.01 -14.95
C PRO A 64 12.41 1.78 -14.48
N MET A 65 12.37 0.72 -15.29
CA MET A 65 13.15 -0.50 -15.13
C MET A 65 14.38 -0.52 -16.02
N ARG A 66 14.36 0.24 -17.10
CA ARG A 66 15.50 0.39 -18.04
C ARG A 66 15.44 1.74 -18.72
N LYS A 67 16.58 2.17 -19.26
CA LYS A 67 16.66 3.35 -20.12
C LYS A 67 16.04 3.07 -21.50
N GLY A 68 15.52 4.11 -22.14
CA GLY A 68 15.01 4.04 -23.51
C GLY A 68 13.50 3.80 -23.63
N PRO A 69 12.99 3.67 -24.86
CA PRO A 69 11.56 3.60 -25.12
C PRO A 69 10.88 2.42 -24.41
N ASN A 70 9.67 2.65 -23.88
CA ASN A 70 8.88 1.67 -23.13
C ASN A 70 9.62 1.03 -21.94
N GLY A 71 10.64 1.71 -21.39
CA GLY A 71 11.31 1.27 -20.17
C GLY A 71 10.59 1.67 -18.89
N SER A 72 9.52 2.46 -18.99
CA SER A 72 8.64 2.95 -17.93
C SER A 72 7.27 3.27 -18.48
N GLY A 73 6.35 3.70 -17.61
CA GLY A 73 5.01 4.16 -17.97
C GLY A 73 3.99 3.03 -18.06
N LEU A 74 2.79 3.38 -18.54
CA LEU A 74 1.61 2.52 -18.58
C LEU A 74 1.09 2.29 -20.00
N SER A 75 1.93 2.52 -21.03
CA SER A 75 1.54 2.13 -22.38
C SER A 75 1.26 0.62 -22.45
N ARG A 76 0.40 0.23 -23.37
CA ARG A 76 0.07 -1.18 -23.61
C ARG A 76 1.33 -2.04 -23.74
N LYS A 77 2.31 -1.56 -24.50
CA LYS A 77 3.58 -2.29 -24.70
C LYS A 77 4.39 -2.43 -23.40
N ALA A 78 4.43 -1.38 -22.57
CA ALA A 78 5.13 -1.43 -21.28
C ALA A 78 4.43 -2.40 -20.31
N ILE A 79 3.10 -2.33 -20.19
CA ILE A 79 2.32 -3.21 -19.31
C ILE A 79 2.55 -4.69 -19.66
N PHE A 80 2.43 -5.06 -20.95
CA PHE A 80 2.63 -6.44 -21.39
C PHE A 80 4.06 -6.93 -21.16
N ALA A 81 5.06 -6.10 -21.46
CA ALA A 81 6.45 -6.47 -21.23
C ALA A 81 6.76 -6.64 -19.74
N GLU A 82 6.28 -5.72 -18.91
CA GLU A 82 6.59 -5.73 -17.47
C GLU A 82 5.81 -6.79 -16.69
N VAL A 83 4.56 -7.14 -17.08
CA VAL A 83 3.86 -8.26 -16.43
C VAL A 83 4.61 -9.57 -16.65
N ASP A 84 5.12 -9.82 -17.86
CA ASP A 84 5.91 -11.01 -18.16
C ASP A 84 7.26 -11.03 -17.43
N ASN A 85 7.89 -9.86 -17.30
CA ASN A 85 9.11 -9.69 -16.52
C ASN A 85 8.87 -9.97 -15.03
N SER A 86 7.77 -9.45 -14.46
CA SER A 86 7.39 -9.65 -13.06
C SER A 86 7.06 -11.11 -12.79
N LEU A 87 6.28 -11.77 -13.64
CA LEU A 87 5.99 -13.21 -13.52
C LEU A 87 7.25 -14.07 -13.49
N ARG A 88 8.24 -13.73 -14.35
CA ARG A 88 9.52 -14.43 -14.39
C ARG A 88 10.34 -14.22 -13.14
N ARG A 89 10.44 -12.97 -12.61
CA ARG A 89 11.17 -12.67 -11.36
C ARG A 89 10.49 -13.28 -10.14
N LEU A 90 9.15 -13.26 -10.10
CA LEU A 90 8.34 -13.85 -9.05
C LEU A 90 8.23 -15.39 -9.14
N GLN A 91 8.69 -16.00 -10.24
CA GLN A 91 8.65 -17.44 -10.47
C GLN A 91 7.23 -18.03 -10.32
N THR A 92 6.24 -17.38 -10.89
CA THR A 92 4.83 -17.76 -10.81
C THR A 92 4.13 -17.51 -12.14
N ASP A 93 3.04 -18.24 -12.40
CA ASP A 93 2.26 -18.12 -13.63
C ASP A 93 1.20 -17.02 -13.57
N TYR A 94 0.89 -16.53 -12.39
CA TYR A 94 -0.08 -15.43 -12.19
C TYR A 94 0.24 -14.54 -11.02
N ILE A 95 -0.20 -13.29 -11.13
CA ILE A 95 -0.18 -12.27 -10.08
C ILE A 95 -1.62 -12.10 -9.56
N ASP A 96 -1.81 -12.10 -8.24
CA ASP A 96 -3.15 -11.89 -7.68
C ASP A 96 -3.60 -10.44 -7.82
N LEU A 97 -2.74 -9.47 -7.51
CA LEU A 97 -3.04 -8.06 -7.63
C LEU A 97 -1.94 -7.31 -8.38
N TYR A 98 -2.23 -6.86 -9.58
CA TYR A 98 -1.31 -6.06 -10.39
C TYR A 98 -1.70 -4.59 -10.34
N GLN A 99 -0.81 -3.74 -9.86
CA GLN A 99 -1.13 -2.37 -9.54
C GLN A 99 -0.40 -1.39 -10.47
N ILE A 100 -1.09 -0.35 -10.93
CA ILE A 100 -0.39 0.81 -11.45
C ILE A 100 0.22 1.58 -10.26
N HIS A 101 1.54 1.85 -10.34
CA HIS A 101 2.29 2.43 -9.22
C HIS A 101 2.06 3.93 -9.08
N ARG A 102 1.75 4.60 -10.20
CA ARG A 102 1.41 6.03 -10.31
C ARG A 102 0.52 6.24 -11.53
N TRP A 103 -0.11 7.40 -11.60
CA TRP A 103 -0.79 7.84 -12.82
C TRP A 103 0.23 8.18 -13.90
N ASP A 104 -0.04 7.78 -15.15
CA ASP A 104 0.80 8.11 -16.30
C ASP A 104 0.16 9.25 -17.10
N TYR A 105 0.77 10.43 -17.02
CA TYR A 105 0.31 11.61 -17.77
C TYR A 105 0.68 11.57 -19.25
N SER A 106 1.55 10.66 -19.66
CA SER A 106 2.02 10.53 -21.05
C SER A 106 1.27 9.49 -21.87
N THR A 107 0.47 8.64 -21.21
CA THR A 107 -0.33 7.60 -21.86
C THR A 107 -1.82 7.86 -21.65
N PRO A 108 -2.66 7.81 -22.71
CA PRO A 108 -4.11 7.86 -22.55
C PRO A 108 -4.58 6.76 -21.56
N VAL A 109 -5.42 7.16 -20.61
CA VAL A 109 -5.88 6.22 -19.57
C VAL A 109 -6.67 5.04 -20.18
N GLU A 110 -7.33 5.25 -21.30
CA GLU A 110 -8.05 4.24 -22.05
C GLU A 110 -7.11 3.12 -22.53
N GLU A 111 -5.93 3.46 -23.07
CA GLU A 111 -4.91 2.48 -23.48
C GLU A 111 -4.41 1.67 -22.26
N THR A 112 -4.18 2.34 -21.14
CA THR A 112 -3.77 1.69 -19.89
C THR A 112 -4.82 0.70 -19.39
N LEU A 113 -6.10 1.11 -19.34
CA LEU A 113 -7.19 0.30 -18.84
C LEU A 113 -7.46 -0.92 -19.73
N GLU A 114 -7.46 -0.73 -21.05
CA GLU A 114 -7.62 -1.84 -22.01
C GLU A 114 -6.47 -2.84 -21.87
N ALA A 115 -5.22 -2.36 -21.76
CA ALA A 115 -4.07 -3.23 -21.56
C ALA A 115 -4.15 -4.04 -20.26
N LEU A 116 -4.58 -3.42 -19.17
CA LEU A 116 -4.80 -4.08 -17.89
C LEU A 116 -5.94 -5.11 -17.97
N HIS A 117 -7.04 -4.78 -18.67
CA HIS A 117 -8.11 -5.73 -18.94
C HIS A 117 -7.60 -6.97 -19.69
N ASP A 118 -6.80 -6.75 -20.72
CA ASP A 118 -6.28 -7.84 -21.54
C ASP A 118 -5.31 -8.77 -20.77
N VAL A 119 -4.46 -8.24 -19.87
CA VAL A 119 -3.60 -9.12 -19.06
C VAL A 119 -4.40 -9.92 -18.03
N VAL A 120 -5.57 -9.41 -17.58
CA VAL A 120 -6.52 -10.18 -16.78
C VAL A 120 -7.17 -11.27 -17.63
N LYS A 121 -7.65 -10.94 -18.83
CA LYS A 121 -8.24 -11.91 -19.78
C LYS A 121 -7.25 -12.99 -20.19
N ALA A 122 -5.98 -12.65 -20.31
CA ALA A 122 -4.91 -13.61 -20.58
C ALA A 122 -4.58 -14.54 -19.40
N GLY A 123 -5.20 -14.33 -18.23
CA GLY A 123 -4.98 -15.14 -17.03
C GLY A 123 -3.68 -14.86 -16.28
N LYS A 124 -2.90 -13.87 -16.71
CA LYS A 124 -1.63 -13.45 -16.06
C LYS A 124 -1.86 -12.72 -14.74
N VAL A 125 -3.02 -12.08 -14.60
CA VAL A 125 -3.41 -11.27 -13.46
C VAL A 125 -4.82 -11.65 -13.03
N ARG A 126 -5.09 -11.71 -11.70
CA ARG A 126 -6.43 -11.97 -11.18
C ARG A 126 -7.22 -10.69 -10.97
N TYR A 127 -6.61 -9.71 -10.33
CA TYR A 127 -7.22 -8.42 -10.01
C TYR A 127 -6.26 -7.28 -10.32
N ILE A 128 -6.79 -6.11 -10.63
CA ILE A 128 -6.01 -4.90 -10.84
C ILE A 128 -6.26 -3.88 -9.73
N GLY A 129 -5.22 -3.13 -9.37
CA GLY A 129 -5.26 -2.06 -8.38
C GLY A 129 -4.57 -0.80 -8.87
N ALA A 130 -4.78 0.29 -8.14
CA ALA A 130 -4.14 1.56 -8.40
C ALA A 130 -3.38 2.04 -7.15
N SER A 131 -2.45 2.99 -7.32
CA SER A 131 -1.70 3.59 -6.22
C SER A 131 -1.43 5.06 -6.48
N SER A 132 -1.63 5.88 -5.45
CA SER A 132 -1.21 7.28 -5.35
C SER A 132 -1.53 8.12 -6.59
N MET A 133 -2.77 8.60 -6.66
CA MET A 133 -3.28 9.49 -7.70
C MET A 133 -4.39 10.38 -7.15
N HIS A 134 -4.80 11.39 -7.90
CA HIS A 134 -5.94 12.22 -7.53
C HIS A 134 -7.27 11.46 -7.65
N SER A 135 -8.23 11.77 -6.78
CA SER A 135 -9.55 11.12 -6.76
C SER A 135 -10.28 11.25 -8.10
N TRP A 136 -10.17 12.41 -8.77
CA TRP A 136 -10.79 12.60 -10.09
C TRP A 136 -10.19 11.69 -11.17
N GLN A 137 -8.87 11.37 -11.08
CA GLN A 137 -8.20 10.45 -11.99
C GLN A 137 -8.73 9.03 -11.78
N PHE A 138 -8.84 8.63 -10.51
CA PHE A 138 -9.35 7.32 -10.16
C PHE A 138 -10.83 7.16 -10.54
N ALA A 139 -11.68 8.16 -10.24
CA ALA A 139 -13.08 8.18 -10.64
C ALA A 139 -13.24 8.10 -12.17
N LYS A 140 -12.41 8.85 -12.94
CA LYS A 140 -12.38 8.77 -14.40
C LYS A 140 -12.04 7.35 -14.88
N ALA A 141 -11.02 6.72 -14.28
CA ALA A 141 -10.61 5.37 -14.65
C ALA A 141 -11.71 4.33 -14.38
N LEU A 142 -12.40 4.42 -13.23
CA LEU A 142 -13.53 3.54 -12.90
C LEU A 142 -14.69 3.72 -13.88
N TYR A 143 -15.06 4.97 -14.17
CA TYR A 143 -16.12 5.29 -15.14
C TYR A 143 -15.81 4.72 -16.54
N LEU A 144 -14.59 4.91 -17.02
CA LEU A 144 -14.18 4.39 -18.34
C LEU A 144 -14.18 2.84 -18.35
N ALA A 145 -13.76 2.19 -17.27
CA ALA A 145 -13.84 0.75 -17.16
C ALA A 145 -15.29 0.24 -17.28
N ASP A 146 -16.24 0.91 -16.60
CA ASP A 146 -17.67 0.58 -16.70
C ASP A 146 -18.22 0.84 -18.12
N LEU A 147 -17.88 1.99 -18.70
CA LEU A 147 -18.33 2.39 -20.04
C LEU A 147 -17.92 1.39 -21.12
N HIS A 148 -16.73 0.83 -21.03
CA HIS A 148 -16.17 -0.08 -22.02
C HIS A 148 -16.31 -1.57 -21.64
N GLY A 149 -16.86 -1.89 -20.47
CA GLY A 149 -16.95 -3.27 -19.95
C GLY A 149 -15.58 -3.87 -19.63
N TRP A 150 -14.60 -3.03 -19.26
CA TRP A 150 -13.27 -3.47 -18.86
C TRP A 150 -13.22 -3.84 -17.36
N THR A 151 -12.14 -4.54 -16.98
CA THR A 151 -11.88 -4.89 -15.60
C THR A 151 -11.71 -3.63 -14.74
N ARG A 152 -12.47 -3.52 -13.65
CA ARG A 152 -12.36 -2.42 -12.69
C ARG A 152 -11.19 -2.61 -11.74
N PHE A 153 -10.62 -1.52 -11.26
CA PHE A 153 -9.76 -1.55 -10.08
C PHE A 153 -10.53 -2.01 -8.85
N VAL A 154 -9.93 -2.89 -8.05
CA VAL A 154 -10.52 -3.40 -6.80
C VAL A 154 -9.84 -2.85 -5.55
N SER A 155 -8.69 -2.20 -5.71
CA SER A 155 -7.94 -1.62 -4.59
C SER A 155 -7.28 -0.30 -4.96
N MET A 156 -7.14 0.55 -3.93
CA MET A 156 -6.32 1.76 -3.93
C MET A 156 -5.23 1.65 -2.87
N GLN A 157 -3.97 1.92 -3.26
CA GLN A 157 -2.82 1.91 -2.37
C GLN A 157 -2.32 3.33 -2.14
N ASP A 158 -2.78 3.97 -1.06
CA ASP A 158 -2.53 5.38 -0.77
C ASP A 158 -1.46 5.61 0.29
N HIS A 159 -0.93 6.84 0.34
CA HIS A 159 -0.19 7.35 1.47
C HIS A 159 -1.16 7.75 2.57
N TYR A 160 -1.26 6.95 3.62
CA TYR A 160 -2.17 7.24 4.72
C TYR A 160 -1.59 6.80 6.07
N ASN A 161 -1.57 7.71 7.03
CA ASN A 161 -1.17 7.49 8.43
C ASN A 161 -1.53 8.73 9.26
N LEU A 162 -1.32 8.69 10.58
CA LEU A 162 -1.61 9.81 11.50
C LEU A 162 -0.95 11.14 11.12
N LEU A 163 0.20 11.13 10.44
CA LEU A 163 0.92 12.33 10.00
C LEU A 163 0.52 12.80 8.61
N TYR A 164 -0.26 12.02 7.86
CA TYR A 164 -0.71 12.37 6.51
C TYR A 164 -2.11 11.80 6.28
N ARG A 165 -3.12 12.68 6.31
CA ARG A 165 -4.54 12.33 6.26
C ARG A 165 -5.28 12.96 5.06
N GLU A 166 -4.57 13.43 4.04
CA GLU A 166 -5.16 14.14 2.90
C GLU A 166 -6.11 13.24 2.09
N GLU A 167 -5.91 11.93 2.12
CA GLU A 167 -6.78 10.97 1.44
C GLU A 167 -8.21 10.88 2.04
N GLU A 168 -8.39 11.33 3.29
CA GLU A 168 -9.71 11.40 3.93
C GLU A 168 -10.65 12.42 3.27
N ARG A 169 -10.11 13.39 2.51
CA ARG A 169 -10.91 14.42 1.87
C ARG A 169 -11.78 13.88 0.75
N GLU A 170 -11.20 13.05 -0.12
CA GLU A 170 -11.91 12.58 -1.32
C GLU A 170 -11.64 11.11 -1.65
N MET A 171 -10.37 10.64 -1.58
CA MET A 171 -10.04 9.30 -2.05
C MET A 171 -10.68 8.19 -1.19
N LEU A 172 -10.59 8.30 0.14
CA LEU A 172 -11.23 7.31 1.02
C LEU A 172 -12.76 7.31 0.90
N PRO A 173 -13.46 8.48 0.88
CA PRO A 173 -14.88 8.52 0.56
C PRO A 173 -15.24 7.90 -0.80
N LEU A 174 -14.46 8.19 -1.85
CA LEU A 174 -14.65 7.58 -3.17
C LEU A 174 -14.49 6.06 -3.13
N CYS A 175 -13.45 5.57 -2.46
CA CYS A 175 -13.24 4.13 -2.31
C CYS A 175 -14.39 3.46 -1.56
N ALA A 176 -14.90 4.08 -0.49
CA ALA A 176 -16.05 3.60 0.26
C ALA A 176 -17.32 3.53 -0.61
N ASP A 177 -17.62 4.59 -1.36
CA ASP A 177 -18.77 4.67 -2.28
C ASP A 177 -18.71 3.60 -3.38
N GLN A 178 -17.51 3.39 -3.94
CA GLN A 178 -17.29 2.46 -5.05
C GLN A 178 -17.01 1.00 -4.62
N GLY A 179 -16.99 0.70 -3.32
CA GLY A 179 -16.68 -0.64 -2.80
C GLY A 179 -15.23 -1.08 -3.06
N ILE A 180 -14.29 -0.13 -3.10
CA ILE A 180 -12.87 -0.35 -3.37
C ILE A 180 -12.13 -0.53 -2.05
N GLY A 181 -11.30 -1.56 -1.92
CA GLY A 181 -10.46 -1.77 -0.75
C GLY A 181 -9.26 -0.82 -0.71
N VAL A 182 -8.98 -0.22 0.45
CA VAL A 182 -7.80 0.64 0.63
C VAL A 182 -6.70 -0.12 1.36
N ILE A 183 -5.50 -0.09 0.80
CA ILE A 183 -4.31 -0.79 1.30
C ILE A 183 -3.14 0.20 1.52
N PRO A 184 -3.16 1.01 2.59
CA PRO A 184 -2.25 2.14 2.75
C PRO A 184 -0.77 1.75 2.82
N TRP A 185 0.08 2.53 2.15
CA TRP A 185 1.54 2.43 2.32
C TRP A 185 2.04 3.43 3.39
N SER A 186 3.18 3.10 4.01
CA SER A 186 3.79 3.85 5.11
C SER A 186 2.85 4.09 6.32
N PRO A 187 2.12 3.08 6.81
CA PRO A 187 1.20 3.24 7.93
C PRO A 187 1.88 3.72 9.22
N LEU A 188 3.17 3.46 9.36
CA LEU A 188 4.00 3.91 10.49
C LEU A 188 4.84 5.16 10.15
N ALA A 189 4.43 5.95 9.15
CA ALA A 189 5.15 7.14 8.71
C ALA A 189 6.66 6.91 8.56
N ARG A 190 7.03 5.80 7.89
CA ARG A 190 8.42 5.36 7.66
C ARG A 190 9.23 5.17 8.96
N GLY A 191 8.53 4.92 10.07
CA GLY A 191 9.08 4.69 11.40
C GLY A 191 9.04 5.91 12.32
N LYS A 192 8.56 7.08 11.88
CA LYS A 192 8.40 8.25 12.75
C LYS A 192 7.37 8.01 13.87
N LEU A 193 6.30 7.29 13.59
CA LEU A 193 5.27 6.92 14.58
C LEU A 193 5.67 5.79 15.54
N THR A 194 6.94 5.36 15.54
CA THR A 194 7.37 4.22 16.37
C THR A 194 8.40 4.59 17.44
N ARG A 195 8.84 5.87 17.50
CA ARG A 195 9.92 6.34 18.37
C ARG A 195 9.89 7.86 18.54
N PRO A 196 10.65 8.43 19.48
CA PRO A 196 10.80 9.87 19.61
C PRO A 196 11.25 10.55 18.31
N TRP A 197 10.71 11.74 18.04
CA TRP A 197 10.90 12.49 16.79
C TRP A 197 12.38 12.69 16.40
N ASP A 198 13.20 13.01 17.40
CA ASP A 198 14.62 13.34 17.18
C ASP A 198 15.53 12.12 17.13
N GLU A 199 15.01 10.92 17.41
CA GLU A 199 15.82 9.71 17.37
C GLU A 199 16.34 9.44 15.95
N SER A 200 17.67 9.36 15.81
CA SER A 200 18.32 9.06 14.54
C SER A 200 18.32 7.56 14.26
N THR A 201 18.15 7.21 13.01
CA THR A 201 18.28 5.83 12.52
C THR A 201 18.92 5.85 11.16
N THR A 202 19.62 4.78 10.78
CA THR A 202 20.20 4.61 9.45
C THR A 202 19.17 4.90 8.34
N ARG A 203 17.89 4.54 8.58
CA ARG A 203 16.84 4.84 7.61
C ARG A 203 16.53 6.33 7.51
N LYS A 204 16.45 7.05 8.65
CA LYS A 204 16.21 8.50 8.68
C LYS A 204 17.31 9.25 7.92
N GLU A 205 18.53 8.78 8.00
CA GLU A 205 19.69 9.40 7.33
C GLU A 205 19.69 9.15 5.81
N THR A 206 19.30 7.97 5.35
CA THR A 206 19.42 7.53 3.95
C THR A 206 18.13 7.64 3.13
N ASP A 207 16.99 7.96 3.74
CA ASP A 207 15.68 7.99 3.10
C ASP A 207 15.33 9.41 2.61
N GLU A 208 15.92 9.85 1.50
CA GLU A 208 15.67 11.19 0.94
C GLU A 208 14.18 11.42 0.62
N PHE A 209 13.49 10.43 0.09
CA PHE A 209 12.05 10.54 -0.17
C PHE A 209 11.24 10.72 1.13
N GLY A 210 11.60 10.01 2.20
CA GLY A 210 10.94 10.15 3.50
C GLY A 210 11.08 11.54 4.12
N LYS A 211 12.15 12.27 3.81
CA LYS A 211 12.38 13.63 4.29
C LYS A 211 11.40 14.64 3.67
N THR A 212 10.83 14.36 2.53
CA THR A 212 9.89 15.25 1.83
C THR A 212 8.43 15.07 2.24
N LEU A 213 8.13 14.07 3.07
CA LEU A 213 6.74 13.68 3.37
C LEU A 213 6.18 14.26 4.66
N TYR A 214 7.05 14.62 5.63
CA TYR A 214 6.66 15.00 6.99
C TYR A 214 7.37 16.26 7.45
N ARG A 215 6.68 17.04 8.28
CA ARG A 215 7.13 18.35 8.78
C ARG A 215 7.46 18.27 10.27
N ASP A 216 8.16 19.26 10.80
CA ASP A 216 8.51 19.31 12.24
C ASP A 216 7.27 19.52 13.12
N GLU A 217 6.23 20.15 12.61
CA GLU A 217 4.94 20.35 13.27
C GLU A 217 4.24 19.01 13.59
N ASP A 218 4.50 17.96 12.80
CA ASP A 218 3.95 16.62 13.03
C ASP A 218 4.47 15.95 14.31
N ARG A 219 5.51 16.53 14.95
CA ARG A 219 6.10 16.05 16.21
C ARG A 219 5.05 15.85 17.30
N VAL A 220 4.12 16.76 17.45
CA VAL A 220 3.09 16.70 18.50
C VAL A 220 2.25 15.42 18.38
N ILE A 221 1.93 15.00 17.16
CA ILE A 221 1.19 13.75 16.92
C ILE A 221 2.03 12.55 17.37
N VAL A 222 3.34 12.54 17.06
CA VAL A 222 4.23 11.47 17.48
C VAL A 222 4.33 11.38 19.01
N GLU A 223 4.43 12.53 19.69
CA GLU A 223 4.47 12.59 21.15
C GLU A 223 3.18 12.02 21.76
N ARG A 224 2.01 12.34 21.20
CA ARG A 224 0.72 11.77 21.63
C ARG A 224 0.62 10.27 21.38
N VAL A 225 1.17 9.76 20.28
CA VAL A 225 1.25 8.31 20.03
C VAL A 225 2.11 7.62 21.09
N LEU A 226 3.27 8.20 21.43
CA LEU A 226 4.16 7.66 22.47
C LEU A 226 3.49 7.67 23.85
N GLU A 227 2.80 8.76 24.20
CA GLU A 227 2.06 8.88 25.45
C GLU A 227 0.93 7.84 25.56
N THR A 228 0.12 7.70 24.50
CA THR A 228 -0.98 6.72 24.44
C THR A 228 -0.44 5.29 24.55
N ALA A 229 0.66 4.99 23.85
CA ALA A 229 1.33 3.69 23.93
C ALA A 229 1.82 3.41 25.36
N GLY A 230 2.43 4.39 26.02
CA GLY A 230 2.87 4.27 27.42
C GLY A 230 1.71 4.03 28.39
N LYS A 231 0.59 4.74 28.25
CA LYS A 231 -0.62 4.55 29.07
C LYS A 231 -1.23 3.17 28.90
N ARG A 232 -1.20 2.63 27.67
CA ARG A 232 -1.75 1.33 27.30
C ARG A 232 -0.79 0.15 27.56
N GLY A 233 0.51 0.44 27.80
CA GLY A 233 1.53 -0.60 27.96
C GLY A 233 1.79 -1.39 26.66
N VAL A 234 1.61 -0.75 25.50
CA VAL A 234 1.79 -1.33 24.16
C VAL A 234 2.85 -0.58 23.36
N SER A 235 3.27 -1.10 22.19
CA SER A 235 4.20 -0.36 21.35
C SER A 235 3.53 0.81 20.61
N PRO A 236 4.26 1.92 20.31
CA PRO A 236 3.73 3.00 19.49
C PRO A 236 3.28 2.54 18.09
N ALA A 237 3.93 1.51 17.54
CA ALA A 237 3.53 0.90 16.29
C ALA A 237 2.12 0.29 16.36
N GLN A 238 1.78 -0.34 17.48
CA GLN A 238 0.44 -0.90 17.70
C GLN A 238 -0.62 0.20 17.76
N VAL A 239 -0.36 1.31 18.46
CA VAL A 239 -1.28 2.46 18.51
C VAL A 239 -1.52 3.05 17.13
N ALA A 240 -0.46 3.32 16.36
CA ALA A 240 -0.58 3.91 15.02
C ALA A 240 -1.33 3.00 14.03
N LEU A 241 -1.10 1.71 14.08
CA LEU A 241 -1.81 0.73 13.25
C LEU A 241 -3.26 0.53 13.71
N ALA A 242 -3.51 0.45 15.01
CA ALA A 242 -4.86 0.35 15.56
C ALA A 242 -5.71 1.56 15.18
N TRP A 243 -5.16 2.77 15.25
CA TRP A 243 -5.83 3.98 14.77
C TRP A 243 -6.22 3.85 13.29
N MET A 244 -5.31 3.48 12.42
CA MET A 244 -5.58 3.31 10.99
C MET A 244 -6.66 2.26 10.74
N LEU A 245 -6.66 1.17 11.48
CA LEU A 245 -7.62 0.08 11.36
C LEU A 245 -9.02 0.44 11.89
N ARG A 246 -9.19 1.55 12.59
CA ARG A 246 -10.54 2.10 12.94
C ARG A 246 -11.30 2.57 11.70
N ASN A 247 -10.59 3.00 10.65
CA ASN A 247 -11.24 3.44 9.42
C ASN A 247 -11.78 2.22 8.64
N PRO A 248 -13.11 2.09 8.46
CA PRO A 248 -13.73 0.89 7.89
C PRO A 248 -13.38 0.65 6.41
N VAL A 249 -12.92 1.69 5.68
CA VAL A 249 -12.51 1.55 4.28
C VAL A 249 -11.09 0.97 4.17
N VAL A 250 -10.27 1.07 5.21
CA VAL A 250 -8.94 0.48 5.24
C VAL A 250 -9.05 -1.03 5.37
N THR A 251 -8.70 -1.71 4.30
CA THR A 251 -8.76 -3.17 4.22
C THR A 251 -7.54 -3.84 4.84
N SER A 252 -6.33 -3.32 4.54
CA SER A 252 -5.09 -3.93 5.03
C SER A 252 -3.91 -2.98 4.85
N PRO A 253 -3.32 -2.43 5.94
CA PRO A 253 -2.12 -1.60 5.83
C PRO A 253 -0.90 -2.42 5.38
N ILE A 254 0.00 -1.79 4.60
CA ILE A 254 1.24 -2.41 4.15
C ILE A 254 2.35 -2.13 5.15
N VAL A 255 2.75 -3.14 5.91
CA VAL A 255 3.79 -3.04 6.93
C VAL A 255 5.11 -3.64 6.44
N GLY A 256 6.19 -2.85 6.49
CA GLY A 256 7.53 -3.34 6.22
C GLY A 256 8.18 -3.86 7.50
N VAL A 257 8.52 -5.14 7.55
CA VAL A 257 9.17 -5.77 8.71
C VAL A 257 10.65 -6.05 8.44
N THR A 258 11.51 -5.76 9.43
CA THR A 258 12.95 -6.04 9.37
C THR A 258 13.44 -6.84 10.59
N LYS A 259 12.57 -7.03 11.58
CA LYS A 259 12.80 -7.80 12.80
C LYS A 259 11.53 -8.59 13.16
N PRO A 260 11.61 -9.76 13.77
CA PRO A 260 10.43 -10.54 14.19
C PRO A 260 9.44 -9.73 15.06
N GLY A 261 9.94 -8.92 15.99
CA GLY A 261 9.10 -8.06 16.84
C GLY A 261 8.21 -7.08 16.08
N HIS A 262 8.65 -6.59 14.90
CA HIS A 262 7.82 -5.70 14.07
C HIS A 262 6.58 -6.43 13.52
N LEU A 263 6.72 -7.72 13.21
CA LEU A 263 5.59 -8.53 12.77
C LEU A 263 4.62 -8.80 13.93
N SER A 264 5.15 -9.14 15.10
CA SER A 264 4.34 -9.36 16.30
C SER A 264 3.55 -8.12 16.69
N ASP A 265 4.17 -6.94 16.64
CA ASP A 265 3.50 -5.66 16.89
C ASP A 265 2.39 -5.39 15.86
N ALA A 266 2.66 -5.64 14.58
CA ALA A 266 1.68 -5.41 13.52
C ALA A 266 0.46 -6.36 13.66
N ILE A 267 0.68 -7.60 14.07
CA ILE A 267 -0.38 -8.57 14.34
C ILE A 267 -1.20 -8.12 15.57
N ALA A 268 -0.55 -7.80 16.67
CA ALA A 268 -1.23 -7.40 17.90
C ALA A 268 -2.03 -6.07 17.75
N ALA A 269 -1.65 -5.22 16.81
CA ALA A 269 -2.39 -3.99 16.53
C ALA A 269 -3.82 -4.21 16.05
N ALA A 270 -4.11 -5.38 15.47
CA ALA A 270 -5.45 -5.67 14.98
C ALA A 270 -6.46 -5.97 16.09
N ASP A 271 -5.97 -6.40 17.23
CA ASP A 271 -6.77 -6.69 18.41
C ASP A 271 -6.81 -5.50 19.39
N LEU A 272 -6.05 -4.42 19.11
CA LEU A 272 -6.02 -3.22 19.91
C LEU A 272 -7.15 -2.27 19.50
N GLU A 273 -8.13 -2.09 20.38
CA GLU A 273 -9.20 -1.12 20.20
C GLU A 273 -8.85 0.20 20.89
N LEU A 274 -8.78 1.28 20.15
CA LEU A 274 -8.72 2.65 20.66
C LEU A 274 -10.15 3.19 20.80
N ASP A 275 -10.46 3.81 21.93
CA ASP A 275 -11.73 4.50 22.10
C ASP A 275 -11.79 5.82 21.32
N ASP A 276 -12.98 6.45 21.29
CA ASP A 276 -13.18 7.69 20.53
C ASP A 276 -12.40 8.86 21.11
N ALA A 277 -12.19 8.89 22.42
CA ALA A 277 -11.42 9.95 23.08
C ALA A 277 -9.91 9.83 22.76
N GLU A 278 -9.38 8.62 22.73
CA GLU A 278 -8.01 8.35 22.32
C GLU A 278 -7.78 8.69 20.84
N ALA A 279 -8.71 8.27 19.97
CA ALA A 279 -8.63 8.62 18.55
C ALA A 279 -8.67 10.14 18.35
N ALA A 280 -9.61 10.84 18.96
CA ALA A 280 -9.71 12.30 18.90
C ALA A 280 -8.45 12.99 19.45
N TYR A 281 -7.88 12.48 20.54
CA TYR A 281 -6.63 12.98 21.10
C TYR A 281 -5.44 12.87 20.13
N LEU A 282 -5.35 11.75 19.40
CA LEU A 282 -4.30 11.54 18.39
C LEU A 282 -4.50 12.43 17.15
N GLU A 283 -5.73 12.73 16.79
CA GLU A 283 -6.12 13.43 15.57
C GLU A 283 -6.12 14.96 15.71
N GLU A 284 -6.44 15.48 16.89
CA GLU A 284 -6.62 16.93 17.14
C GLU A 284 -5.46 17.81 16.62
N PRO A 285 -4.17 17.42 16.76
CA PRO A 285 -3.06 18.28 16.30
C PRO A 285 -2.81 18.22 14.79
N TYR A 286 -3.61 17.47 14.03
CA TYR A 286 -3.36 17.32 12.60
C TYR A 286 -3.59 18.64 11.86
N GLU A 287 -2.56 19.08 11.15
CA GLU A 287 -2.65 20.17 10.20
C GLU A 287 -2.57 19.65 8.76
N PRO A 288 -3.39 20.19 7.84
CA PRO A 288 -3.37 19.77 6.43
C PRO A 288 -2.00 19.87 5.78
N HIS A 289 -1.64 18.84 5.04
CA HIS A 289 -0.42 18.77 4.23
C HIS A 289 -0.69 19.17 2.77
N THR A 290 0.35 19.58 2.07
CA THR A 290 0.34 19.56 0.61
C THR A 290 0.29 18.11 0.13
N ILE A 291 -0.41 17.88 -0.99
CA ILE A 291 -0.48 16.53 -1.58
C ILE A 291 0.92 16.04 -1.93
N ALA A 292 1.28 14.87 -1.43
CA ALA A 292 2.60 14.26 -1.60
C ALA A 292 2.49 12.83 -2.15
N GLY A 293 3.55 12.38 -2.85
CA GLY A 293 3.63 11.00 -3.31
C GLY A 293 2.95 10.69 -4.64
N PHE A 294 2.41 11.69 -5.35
CA PHE A 294 1.72 11.53 -6.64
C PHE A 294 2.63 11.78 -7.85
N GLN A 295 3.88 12.19 -7.64
CA GLN A 295 4.87 12.47 -8.69
C GLN A 295 5.86 11.32 -8.86
#